data_8620ab3e3b37b923f550f44fecd3c238
#
_entry.id   8620ab3e3b37b923f550f44fecd3c238
#
_cell.length_a   1.000
_cell.length_b   1.000
_cell.length_c   1.000
_cell.angle_alpha   90.00
_cell.angle_beta   90.00
_cell.angle_gamma   90.00
#
_symmetry.space_group_name_H-M   'P 1'
#
loop_
_entity.id
_entity.type
_entity.pdbx_description
1 polymer ?
#
loop_
_entity_poly.entity_id
_entity_poly.type
_entity_poly.pdbx_seq_one_letter_code
_entity_poly.pdbx_strand_id
1 'polypeptide(L)'
;MNHPTSFHAAVCIGRFQPLHEGHLAMIRATLAAAPIGVVVVGSAFRARSPKNPFTWQERASMLNNALSKEEQSRIRILPIRDYYNTPRWAQ
;
A
#
# COMPACT_ATOMS: atom_id res chain seq x y z
N MET A 1 -6.73 -5.00 -25.22
CA MET A 1 -5.63 -4.50 -25.98
C MET A 1 -4.34 -4.55 -25.23
N ASN A 2 -3.33 -4.95 -25.89
CA ASN A 2 -2.03 -5.09 -25.28
C ASN A 2 -1.29 -3.75 -25.33
N HIS A 3 -0.83 -3.29 -24.20
CA HIS A 3 -0.04 -2.08 -24.12
C HIS A 3 1.42 -2.45 -24.09
N PRO A 4 2.19 -1.99 -25.07
CA PRO A 4 3.63 -2.27 -25.04
C PRO A 4 4.31 -1.70 -23.82
N THR A 5 3.64 -0.72 -23.18
CA THR A 5 4.17 -0.11 -21.97
C THR A 5 3.65 -0.76 -20.70
N SER A 6 3.11 -1.97 -20.81
CA SER A 6 2.63 -2.67 -19.66
C SER A 6 3.75 -2.85 -18.65
N PHE A 7 3.42 -2.62 -17.38
CA PHE A 7 4.37 -2.78 -16.30
C PHE A 7 4.23 -4.18 -15.73
N HIS A 8 5.33 -4.73 -15.24
CA HIS A 8 5.29 -6.00 -14.51
C HIS A 8 4.68 -5.78 -13.13
N ALA A 9 4.95 -4.64 -12.53
CA ALA A 9 4.43 -4.28 -11.24
C ALA A 9 4.20 -2.80 -11.17
N ALA A 10 3.23 -2.40 -10.37
CA ALA A 10 2.97 -1.00 -10.07
C ALA A 10 2.96 -0.83 -8.56
N VAL A 11 3.29 0.37 -8.10
CA VAL A 11 3.49 0.64 -6.68
C VAL A 11 2.54 1.74 -6.23
N CYS A 12 1.93 1.55 -5.08
CA CYS A 12 1.24 2.64 -4.41
C CYS A 12 1.69 2.69 -2.96
N ILE A 13 1.63 3.86 -2.39
CA ILE A 13 2.13 4.13 -1.04
C ILE A 13 1.03 4.75 -0.21
N GLY A 14 0.89 4.31 1.02
CA GLY A 14 -0.07 4.90 1.92
C GLY A 14 0.23 4.55 3.35
N ARG A 15 -0.40 5.27 4.28
CA ARG A 15 -0.27 4.98 5.70
C ARG A 15 -1.40 4.09 6.20
N PHE A 16 -2.59 4.21 5.60
CA PHE A 16 -3.74 3.35 5.91
C PHE A 16 -4.06 3.32 7.41
N GLN A 17 -4.29 4.50 7.97
CA GLN A 17 -4.56 4.65 9.41
C GLN A 17 -5.95 5.25 9.67
N PRO A 18 -7.05 4.56 9.41
CA PRO A 18 -7.15 3.22 8.82
C PRO A 18 -7.29 3.25 7.30
N LEU A 19 -7.48 2.09 6.73
CA LEU A 19 -7.84 1.93 5.34
C LEU A 19 -9.22 2.55 5.08
N HIS A 20 -9.40 3.20 3.95
CA HIS A 20 -10.71 3.72 3.55
C HIS A 20 -10.90 3.58 2.03
N GLU A 21 -12.07 4.02 1.56
CA GLU A 21 -12.46 3.84 0.16
C GLU A 21 -11.47 4.42 -0.84
N GLY A 22 -10.91 5.59 -0.51
CA GLY A 22 -9.92 6.21 -1.38
C GLY A 22 -8.67 5.35 -1.55
N HIS A 23 -8.27 4.69 -0.48
CA HIS A 23 -7.13 3.77 -0.56
C HIS A 23 -7.45 2.57 -1.46
N LEU A 24 -8.66 2.03 -1.34
CA LEU A 24 -9.07 0.91 -2.17
C LEU A 24 -9.11 1.29 -3.64
N ALA A 25 -9.61 2.48 -3.94
CA ALA A 25 -9.63 2.98 -5.31
C ALA A 25 -8.21 3.08 -5.88
N MET A 26 -7.28 3.57 -5.07
CA MET A 26 -5.87 3.70 -5.47
C MET A 26 -5.26 2.32 -5.72
N ILE A 27 -5.52 1.38 -4.83
CA ILE A 27 -4.97 0.03 -4.97
C ILE A 27 -5.53 -0.65 -6.22
N ARG A 28 -6.83 -0.48 -6.49
CA ARG A 28 -7.44 -1.07 -7.68
C ARG A 28 -6.95 -0.43 -8.96
N ALA A 29 -6.67 0.88 -8.92
CA ALA A 29 -6.04 1.54 -10.05
C ALA A 29 -4.65 0.97 -10.31
N THR A 30 -3.91 0.68 -9.24
CA THR A 30 -2.59 0.05 -9.33
C THR A 30 -2.69 -1.33 -9.98
N LEU A 31 -3.67 -2.11 -9.56
CA LEU A 31 -3.88 -3.46 -10.13
C LEU A 31 -4.38 -3.41 -11.56
N ALA A 32 -5.02 -2.33 -11.97
CA ALA A 32 -5.43 -2.15 -13.36
C ALA A 32 -4.23 -1.83 -14.24
N ALA A 33 -3.18 -1.27 -13.67
CA ALA A 33 -1.98 -0.87 -14.43
C ALA A 33 -0.98 -2.00 -14.61
N ALA A 34 -1.00 -3.01 -13.74
CA ALA A 34 0.00 -4.08 -13.78
C ALA A 34 -0.56 -5.35 -13.16
N PRO A 35 -0.01 -6.52 -13.50
CA PRO A 35 -0.46 -7.78 -12.89
C PRO A 35 -0.16 -7.87 -11.40
N ILE A 36 0.92 -7.23 -10.95
CA ILE A 36 1.31 -7.24 -9.55
C ILE A 36 1.24 -5.82 -9.00
N GLY A 37 0.60 -5.66 -7.85
CA GLY A 37 0.57 -4.39 -7.14
C GLY A 37 1.41 -4.48 -5.87
N VAL A 38 2.34 -3.56 -5.71
CA VAL A 38 3.13 -3.44 -4.49
C VAL A 38 2.55 -2.32 -3.67
N VAL A 39 2.04 -2.64 -2.50
CA VAL A 39 1.44 -1.66 -1.61
C VAL A 39 2.44 -1.38 -0.50
N VAL A 40 3.01 -0.18 -0.53
CA VAL A 40 3.99 0.25 0.45
C VAL A 40 3.26 0.88 1.62
N VAL A 41 3.41 0.28 2.80
CA VAL A 41 2.75 0.75 4.01
C VAL A 41 3.74 1.59 4.81
N GLY A 42 3.50 2.90 4.83
CA GLY A 42 4.39 3.83 5.50
C GLY A 42 4.23 3.79 7.01
N SER A 43 5.25 4.30 7.70
CA SER A 43 5.29 4.37 9.16
C SER A 43 5.06 3.01 9.82
N ALA A 44 5.64 1.97 9.22
CA ALA A 44 5.33 0.59 9.60
C ALA A 44 5.88 0.21 10.97
N PHE A 45 6.98 0.83 11.36
CA PHE A 45 7.70 0.42 12.57
C PHE A 45 7.55 1.43 13.70
N ARG A 46 6.51 2.25 13.64
CA ARG A 46 6.24 3.19 14.71
C ARG A 46 5.39 2.54 15.78
N ALA A 47 5.64 2.97 17.02
CA ALA A 47 4.82 2.53 18.13
C ALA A 47 3.39 3.06 17.95
N ARG A 48 2.44 2.34 18.52
CA ARG A 48 1.05 2.74 18.51
C ARG A 48 0.90 4.10 19.19
N SER A 49 0.13 5.00 18.58
CA SER A 49 -0.09 6.35 19.10
C SER A 49 -1.42 6.87 18.56
N PRO A 50 -1.91 8.01 19.09
CA PRO A 50 -3.14 8.59 18.53
C PRO A 50 -3.08 8.89 17.04
N LYS A 51 -1.92 9.24 16.53
CA LYS A 51 -1.73 9.48 15.11
C LYS A 51 -1.59 8.20 14.31
N ASN A 52 -1.05 7.16 14.94
CA ASN A 52 -0.79 5.88 14.28
C ASN A 52 -1.35 4.76 15.15
N PRO A 53 -2.70 4.68 15.24
CA PRO A 53 -3.33 3.72 16.16
C PRO A 53 -3.20 2.27 15.72
N PHE A 54 -2.88 2.02 14.46
CA PHE A 54 -2.84 0.65 13.94
C PHE A 54 -1.41 0.25 13.60
N THR A 55 -1.04 -0.97 13.96
CA THR A 55 0.24 -1.55 13.53
C THR A 55 0.18 -1.82 12.04
N TRP A 56 1.34 -2.02 11.41
CA TRP A 56 1.34 -2.33 9.98
C TRP A 56 0.71 -3.69 9.70
N GLN A 57 0.82 -4.62 10.64
CA GLN A 57 0.17 -5.93 10.50
C GLN A 57 -1.35 -5.78 10.51
N GLU A 58 -1.86 -4.93 11.40
CA GLU A 58 -3.30 -4.66 11.44
C GLU A 58 -3.76 -4.00 10.14
N ARG A 59 -2.98 -3.06 9.64
CA ARG A 59 -3.31 -2.38 8.39
C ARG A 59 -3.29 -3.35 7.21
N ALA A 60 -2.29 -4.23 7.18
CA ALA A 60 -2.22 -5.26 6.15
C ALA A 60 -3.42 -6.18 6.19
N SER A 61 -3.88 -6.55 7.39
CA SER A 61 -5.08 -7.38 7.53
C SER A 61 -6.32 -6.67 7.04
N MET A 62 -6.48 -5.38 7.37
CA MET A 62 -7.61 -4.59 6.88
C MET A 62 -7.63 -4.57 5.36
N LEU A 63 -6.48 -4.38 4.75
CA LEU A 63 -6.34 -4.31 3.32
C LEU A 63 -6.71 -5.64 2.67
N ASN A 64 -6.16 -6.72 3.18
CA ASN A 64 -6.46 -8.05 2.64
C ASN A 64 -7.93 -8.39 2.77
N ASN A 65 -8.55 -8.03 3.90
CA ASN A 65 -9.96 -8.33 4.12
C ASN A 65 -10.88 -7.55 3.18
N ALA A 66 -10.43 -6.40 2.70
CA ALA A 66 -11.21 -5.56 1.81
C ALA A 66 -11.08 -5.96 0.34
N LEU A 67 -10.13 -6.82 0.02
CA LEU A 67 -9.86 -7.21 -1.37
C LEU A 67 -10.40 -8.61 -1.64
N SER A 68 -10.73 -8.85 -2.90
CA SER A 68 -11.13 -10.19 -3.34
C SER A 68 -9.92 -11.13 -3.29
N LYS A 69 -10.20 -12.42 -3.36
CA LYS A 69 -9.11 -13.40 -3.37
C LYS A 69 -8.19 -13.25 -4.57
N GLU A 70 -8.76 -12.90 -5.70
CA GLU A 70 -7.98 -12.67 -6.91
C GLU A 70 -7.07 -11.45 -6.71
N GLU A 71 -7.62 -10.39 -6.17
CA GLU A 71 -6.84 -9.19 -5.88
C GLU A 71 -5.74 -9.47 -4.87
N GLN A 72 -6.07 -10.22 -3.81
CA GLN A 72 -5.08 -10.59 -2.80
C GLN A 72 -3.90 -11.34 -3.39
N SER A 73 -4.16 -12.20 -4.36
CA SER A 73 -3.10 -12.99 -4.97
C SER A 73 -2.11 -12.13 -5.76
N ARG A 74 -2.54 -10.94 -6.15
CA ARG A 74 -1.73 -10.02 -6.95
C ARG A 74 -1.07 -8.92 -6.15
N ILE A 75 -1.34 -8.85 -4.85
CA ILE A 75 -0.83 -7.78 -3.98
C ILE A 75 0.40 -8.27 -3.23
N ARG A 76 1.39 -7.39 -3.10
CA ARG A 76 2.54 -7.59 -2.23
C ARG A 76 2.60 -6.40 -1.30
N ILE A 77 2.65 -6.65 -0.01
CA ILE A 77 2.65 -5.58 0.99
C ILE A 77 4.08 -5.42 1.51
N LEU A 78 4.56 -4.20 1.44
CA LEU A 78 5.92 -3.88 1.85
C LEU A 78 5.89 -2.82 2.95
N PRO A 79 6.17 -3.19 4.20
CA PRO A 79 6.23 -2.19 5.26
C PRO A 79 7.54 -1.41 5.20
N ILE A 80 7.46 -0.10 5.39
CA ILE A 80 8.65 0.74 5.43
C ILE A 80 8.58 1.68 6.63
N ARG A 81 9.73 2.19 7.02
CA ARG A 81 9.83 3.19 8.07
C ARG A 81 9.21 4.50 7.59
N ASP A 82 8.97 5.37 8.56
CA ASP A 82 8.46 6.70 8.25
C ASP A 82 9.50 7.47 7.45
N TYR A 83 9.23 7.68 6.19
CA TYR A 83 10.16 8.34 5.29
C TYR A 83 10.08 9.85 5.34
N TYR A 84 9.10 10.41 6.05
CA TYR A 84 8.94 11.86 6.12
C TYR A 84 10.06 12.55 6.83
N ASN A 85 10.62 11.88 7.83
CA ASN A 85 11.59 12.48 8.72
C ASN A 85 13.01 12.28 8.26
N THR A 86 13.20 11.77 7.08
CA THR A 86 14.52 11.52 6.55
C THR A 86 15.01 12.78 5.83
N PRO A 87 16.06 13.44 6.28
CA PRO A 87 16.50 14.68 5.62
C PRO A 87 16.78 14.53 4.14
N ARG A 88 17.18 13.35 3.73
CA ARG A 88 17.44 13.08 2.32
C ARG A 88 16.23 13.29 1.43
N TRP A 89 15.05 13.14 1.98
CA TRP A 89 13.83 13.28 1.21
C TRP A 89 13.55 14.73 0.85
N ALA A 90 14.16 15.65 1.56
CA ALA A 90 14.00 17.06 1.27
C ALA A 90 14.88 17.53 0.12
N GLN A 91 15.72 16.68 -0.36
CA GLN A 91 16.65 17.06 -1.42
C GLN A 91 16.18 16.60 -2.81
#